data_c828c1da8a5d923eb0ca4f7b52b05a82
#
_entry.id   c828c1da8a5d923eb0ca4f7b52b05a82
#
_cell.length_a   1.000
_cell.length_b   1.000
_cell.length_c   1.000
_cell.angle_alpha   90.00
_cell.angle_beta   90.00
_cell.angle_gamma   90.00
#
_symmetry.space_group_name_H-M   'P 1'
#
loop_
_entity.id
_entity.type
_entity.pdbx_description
1 polymer ?
#
loop_
_entity_poly.entity_id
_entity_poly.type
_entity_poly.pdbx_seq_one_letter_code
_entity_poly.pdbx_strand_id
1 'polypeptide(L)'
;MINVNDFNGYDDNEIIENAIKSKDSDGIVLIPPRESESEPERSMWVLDRAILIPENTTIILENCKIKLSDKCRDNFFRTANCGMGIEDPKKIHNIHIKGIGYCVLEGADHPRASGDGSKILANPCPYTDEDLCKYAY
;
A
#
# COMPACT_ATOMS: atom_id res chain seq x y z
N MET A 1 11.80 -10.87 -12.49
CA MET A 1 10.47 -10.52 -11.92
C MET A 1 10.17 -11.44 -10.75
N ILE A 2 9.71 -10.84 -9.67
CA ILE A 2 9.38 -11.55 -8.43
C ILE A 2 7.86 -11.54 -8.27
N ASN A 3 7.29 -12.69 -7.92
CA ASN A 3 5.87 -12.82 -7.61
C ASN A 3 5.65 -12.75 -6.09
N VAL A 4 4.79 -11.86 -5.65
CA VAL A 4 4.54 -11.63 -4.23
C VAL A 4 3.99 -12.89 -3.54
N ASN A 5 3.23 -13.73 -4.22
CA ASN A 5 2.73 -14.98 -3.64
C ASN A 5 3.83 -16.00 -3.29
N ASP A 6 5.05 -15.81 -3.77
CA ASP A 6 6.19 -16.67 -3.40
C ASP A 6 6.83 -16.30 -2.05
N PHE A 7 6.31 -15.26 -1.40
CA PHE A 7 6.84 -14.75 -0.14
C PHE A 7 5.87 -14.96 1.01
N ASN A 8 6.40 -14.93 2.22
CA ASN A 8 5.65 -15.04 3.44
C ASN A 8 5.83 -13.80 4.30
N GLY A 9 4.89 -13.55 5.19
CA GLY A 9 4.93 -12.46 6.13
C GLY A 9 3.82 -12.58 7.15
N TYR A 10 3.88 -11.75 8.17
CA TYR A 10 2.92 -11.73 9.27
C TYR A 10 1.55 -11.19 8.83
N ASP A 11 1.59 -10.26 7.89
CA ASP A 11 0.42 -9.64 7.26
C ASP A 11 0.70 -9.41 5.77
N ASP A 12 -0.29 -8.94 5.04
CA ASP A 12 -0.15 -8.69 3.60
C ASP A 12 0.88 -7.59 3.30
N ASN A 13 0.98 -6.58 4.16
CA ASN A 13 2.02 -5.56 4.04
C ASN A 13 3.41 -6.17 4.04
N GLU A 14 3.69 -7.02 5.02
CA GLU A 14 5.01 -7.64 5.17
C GLU A 14 5.33 -8.58 4.01
N ILE A 15 4.35 -9.32 3.52
CA ILE A 15 4.52 -10.18 2.34
C ILE A 15 4.98 -9.36 1.13
N ILE A 16 4.29 -8.27 0.84
CA ILE A 16 4.62 -7.39 -0.28
C ILE A 16 5.97 -6.70 -0.04
N GLU A 17 6.21 -6.22 1.16
CA GLU A 17 7.46 -5.57 1.53
C GLU A 17 8.66 -6.51 1.40
N ASN A 18 8.51 -7.77 1.83
CA ASN A 18 9.55 -8.79 1.69
C ASN A 18 9.86 -9.07 0.21
N ALA A 19 8.84 -9.13 -0.63
CA ALA A 19 9.04 -9.29 -2.07
C ALA A 19 9.81 -8.10 -2.65
N ILE A 20 9.46 -6.87 -2.29
CA ILE A 20 10.16 -5.67 -2.77
C ILE A 20 11.62 -5.66 -2.34
N LYS A 21 11.91 -6.04 -1.10
CA LYS A 21 13.29 -6.14 -0.59
C LYS A 21 14.12 -7.17 -1.33
N SER A 22 13.47 -8.18 -1.86
CA SER A 22 14.11 -9.31 -2.55
C SER A 22 14.08 -9.19 -4.06
N LYS A 23 13.68 -8.03 -4.60
CA LYS A 23 13.58 -7.84 -6.05
C LYS A 23 14.89 -8.15 -6.76
N ASP A 24 14.74 -8.72 -7.95
CA ASP A 24 15.85 -9.01 -8.85
C ASP A 24 16.45 -7.74 -9.44
N SER A 25 17.52 -7.90 -10.23
CA SER A 25 18.17 -6.78 -10.93
C SER A 25 17.25 -6.05 -11.89
N ASP A 26 16.17 -6.70 -12.36
CA ASP A 26 15.15 -6.06 -13.21
C ASP A 26 14.24 -5.11 -12.44
N GLY A 27 14.21 -5.20 -11.12
CA GLY A 27 13.40 -4.33 -10.27
C GLY A 27 11.90 -4.56 -10.35
N ILE A 28 11.46 -5.65 -10.96
CA ILE A 28 10.03 -5.91 -11.21
C ILE A 28 9.42 -6.79 -10.13
N VAL A 29 8.34 -6.31 -9.52
CA VAL A 29 7.56 -7.03 -8.51
C VAL A 29 6.13 -7.17 -9.02
N LEU A 30 5.68 -8.40 -9.17
CA LEU A 30 4.33 -8.74 -9.61
C LEU A 30 3.42 -8.97 -8.41
N ILE A 31 2.31 -8.25 -8.37
CA ILE A 31 1.24 -8.44 -7.38
C ILE A 31 0.00 -9.00 -8.11
N PRO A 32 -0.15 -10.33 -8.13
CA PRO A 32 -1.32 -11.00 -8.71
C PRO A 32 -2.44 -11.10 -7.65
N PRO A 33 -3.57 -11.77 -7.94
CA PRO A 33 -4.53 -12.11 -6.91
C PRO A 33 -3.86 -12.84 -5.76
N ARG A 34 -4.27 -12.51 -4.54
CA ARG A 34 -3.68 -13.11 -3.34
C ARG A 34 -4.01 -14.60 -3.27
N GLU A 35 -3.01 -15.40 -3.05
CA GLU A 35 -3.14 -16.83 -2.78
C GLU A 35 -2.80 -17.10 -1.31
N SER A 36 -3.60 -17.89 -0.64
CA SER A 36 -3.37 -18.27 0.75
C SER A 36 -3.95 -19.65 1.04
N GLU A 37 -3.13 -20.50 1.62
CA GLU A 37 -3.58 -21.83 2.06
C GLU A 37 -4.54 -21.75 3.26
N SER A 38 -4.35 -20.75 4.12
CA SER A 38 -5.20 -20.55 5.31
C SER A 38 -6.53 -19.86 5.01
N GLU A 39 -6.57 -19.07 3.94
CA GLU A 39 -7.76 -18.31 3.52
C GLU A 39 -7.98 -18.44 2.01
N PRO A 40 -8.29 -19.66 1.50
CA PRO A 40 -8.32 -19.89 0.06
C PRO A 40 -9.40 -19.09 -0.68
N GLU A 41 -10.42 -18.61 0.02
CA GLU A 41 -11.49 -17.79 -0.57
C GLU A 41 -11.11 -16.31 -0.66
N ARG A 42 -10.06 -15.89 0.03
CA ARG A 42 -9.64 -14.51 0.04
C ARG A 42 -8.59 -14.25 -1.05
N SER A 43 -9.01 -13.58 -2.11
CA SER A 43 -8.13 -13.26 -3.25
C SER A 43 -7.64 -11.81 -3.26
N MET A 44 -8.03 -10.99 -2.27
CA MET A 44 -7.62 -9.59 -2.20
C MET A 44 -6.50 -9.38 -1.17
N TRP A 45 -5.64 -8.43 -1.46
CA TRP A 45 -4.63 -7.93 -0.54
C TRP A 45 -5.24 -6.87 0.37
N VAL A 46 -4.90 -6.89 1.65
CA VAL A 46 -5.36 -5.89 2.62
C VAL A 46 -4.15 -5.19 3.23
N LEU A 47 -4.13 -3.87 3.13
CA LEU A 47 -3.03 -3.05 3.62
C LEU A 47 -3.43 -2.30 4.89
N ASP A 48 -2.62 -2.44 5.93
CA ASP A 48 -2.75 -1.69 7.18
C ASP A 48 -1.93 -0.39 7.17
N ARG A 49 -1.01 -0.27 6.23
CA ARG A 49 -0.14 0.89 6.03
C ARG A 49 0.27 0.96 4.56
N ALA A 50 0.78 2.10 4.12
CA ALA A 50 1.28 2.25 2.77
C ALA A 50 2.48 1.34 2.48
N ILE A 51 2.56 0.85 1.26
CA ILE A 51 3.75 0.17 0.75
C ILE A 51 4.75 1.23 0.30
N LEU A 52 5.94 1.20 0.86
CA LEU A 52 7.03 2.11 0.49
C LEU A 52 7.78 1.53 -0.70
N ILE A 53 7.86 2.30 -1.78
CA ILE A 53 8.50 1.87 -3.02
C ILE A 53 9.87 2.55 -3.14
N PRO A 54 10.97 1.77 -3.13
CA PRO A 54 12.31 2.31 -3.35
C PRO A 54 12.54 2.64 -4.83
N GLU A 55 13.62 3.33 -5.11
CA GLU A 55 13.98 3.62 -6.51
C GLU A 55 14.25 2.34 -7.30
N ASN A 56 14.21 2.46 -8.62
CA ASN A 56 14.44 1.36 -9.56
C ASN A 56 13.49 0.17 -9.32
N THR A 57 12.22 0.48 -9.09
CA THR A 57 11.20 -0.53 -8.80
C THR A 57 10.00 -0.33 -9.71
N THR A 58 9.57 -1.42 -10.34
CA THR A 58 8.33 -1.49 -11.10
C THR A 58 7.37 -2.44 -10.39
N ILE A 59 6.24 -1.92 -9.96
CA ILE A 59 5.15 -2.73 -9.41
C ILE A 59 4.16 -3.02 -10.54
N ILE A 60 3.88 -4.29 -10.77
CA ILE A 60 2.86 -4.71 -11.72
C ILE A 60 1.68 -5.29 -10.93
N LEU A 61 0.54 -4.64 -11.05
CA LEU A 61 -0.73 -5.14 -10.51
C LEU A 61 -1.41 -5.95 -11.61
N GLU A 62 -1.65 -7.23 -11.39
CA GLU A 62 -2.25 -8.10 -12.40
C GLU A 62 -3.53 -8.73 -11.89
N ASN A 63 -4.67 -8.32 -12.44
CA ASN A 63 -5.97 -8.86 -12.09
C ASN A 63 -6.21 -8.96 -10.57
N CYS A 64 -5.74 -8.00 -9.82
CA CYS A 64 -5.75 -8.04 -8.36
C CYS A 64 -6.59 -6.93 -7.75
N LYS A 65 -7.00 -7.17 -6.52
CA LYS A 65 -7.67 -6.18 -5.69
C LYS A 65 -6.83 -5.91 -4.46
N ILE A 66 -6.61 -4.63 -4.18
CA ILE A 66 -5.94 -4.17 -2.96
C ILE A 66 -6.91 -3.28 -2.22
N LYS A 67 -7.12 -3.57 -0.95
CA LYS A 67 -8.02 -2.83 -0.08
C LYS A 67 -7.24 -2.27 1.10
N LEU A 68 -7.55 -1.04 1.47
CA LEU A 68 -7.06 -0.48 2.73
C LEU A 68 -7.94 -0.98 3.88
N SER A 69 -7.31 -1.40 4.97
CA SER A 69 -8.02 -1.70 6.20
C SER A 69 -8.43 -0.41 6.92
N ASP A 70 -9.34 -0.50 7.86
CA ASP A 70 -9.73 0.65 8.68
C ASP A 70 -8.61 1.18 9.58
N LYS A 71 -7.53 0.41 9.74
CA LYS A 71 -6.31 0.84 10.44
C LYS A 71 -5.42 1.71 9.58
N CYS A 72 -5.52 1.61 8.27
CA CYS A 72 -4.67 2.35 7.35
C CYS A 72 -5.05 3.83 7.33
N ARG A 73 -4.09 4.68 7.63
CA ARG A 73 -4.22 6.14 7.60
C ARG A 73 -3.28 6.76 6.57
N ASP A 74 -3.02 6.03 5.52
CA ASP A 74 -2.03 6.38 4.52
C ASP A 74 -2.53 5.99 3.13
N ASN A 75 -1.73 6.23 2.12
CA ASN A 75 -1.96 5.83 0.74
C ASN A 75 -1.73 4.32 0.55
N PHE A 76 -2.10 3.78 -0.60
CA PHE A 76 -1.73 2.42 -0.99
C PHE A 76 -0.21 2.30 -1.16
N PHE A 77 0.36 3.24 -1.89
CA PHE A 77 1.78 3.28 -2.21
C PHE A 77 2.34 4.67 -1.93
N ARG A 78 3.57 4.69 -1.53
CA ARG A 78 4.30 5.92 -1.26
C ARG A 78 5.76 5.70 -1.63
N THR A 79 6.43 6.72 -2.11
CA THR A 79 7.87 6.62 -2.38
C THR A 79 8.64 6.50 -1.06
N ALA A 80 9.69 5.69 -1.06
CA ALA A 80 10.43 5.39 0.17
C ALA A 80 11.19 6.59 0.76
N ASN A 81 11.33 7.67 -0.01
CA ASN A 81 12.04 8.88 0.42
C ASN A 81 11.14 9.91 1.11
N CYS A 82 9.88 9.61 1.35
CA CYS A 82 8.96 10.53 2.02
C CYS A 82 8.29 9.88 3.23
N GLY A 83 7.93 10.70 4.20
CA GLY A 83 7.26 10.25 5.41
C GLY A 83 7.63 11.10 6.62
N MET A 84 7.12 10.69 7.78
CA MET A 84 7.43 11.37 9.04
C MET A 84 8.92 11.31 9.37
N GLY A 85 9.47 12.42 9.87
CA GLY A 85 10.86 12.51 10.29
C GLY A 85 11.85 12.69 9.14
N ILE A 86 11.40 12.74 7.90
CA ILE A 86 12.26 13.02 6.75
C ILE A 86 12.15 14.51 6.41
N GLU A 87 13.16 15.29 6.79
CA GLU A 87 13.20 16.74 6.56
C GLU A 87 13.87 17.12 5.24
N ASP A 88 14.84 16.32 4.79
CA ASP A 88 15.59 16.54 3.55
C ASP A 88 15.60 15.26 2.71
N PRO A 89 14.49 15.00 1.99
CA PRO A 89 14.36 13.76 1.23
C PRO A 89 15.35 13.75 0.06
N LYS A 90 16.07 12.64 -0.07
CA LYS A 90 16.91 12.40 -1.24
C LYS A 90 16.01 12.08 -2.44
N LYS A 91 16.38 12.61 -3.60
CA LYS A 91 15.69 12.28 -4.84
C LYS A 91 15.86 10.79 -5.16
N ILE A 92 14.77 10.14 -5.45
CA ILE A 92 14.76 8.79 -6.01
C ILE A 92 14.05 8.82 -7.36
N HIS A 93 14.36 7.84 -8.20
CA HIS A 93 13.87 7.83 -9.58
C HIS A 93 13.59 6.40 -10.05
N ASN A 94 12.99 6.30 -11.25
CA ASN A 94 12.70 5.04 -11.89
C ASN A 94 11.72 4.18 -11.06
N ILE A 95 10.58 4.78 -10.71
CA ILE A 95 9.49 4.11 -10.02
C ILE A 95 8.30 4.07 -10.96
N HIS A 96 7.78 2.87 -11.17
CA HIS A 96 6.62 2.65 -12.03
C HIS A 96 5.60 1.76 -11.34
N ILE A 97 4.32 2.09 -11.51
CA ILE A 97 3.20 1.24 -11.11
C ILE A 97 2.35 1.04 -12.35
N LYS A 98 2.14 -0.21 -12.72
CA LYS A 98 1.39 -0.59 -13.92
C LYS A 98 0.29 -1.56 -13.57
N GLY A 99 -0.87 -1.38 -14.19
CA GLY A 99 -1.97 -2.32 -14.09
C GLY A 99 -2.08 -3.18 -15.36
N ILE A 100 -2.32 -4.47 -15.18
CA ILE A 100 -2.61 -5.42 -16.25
C ILE A 100 -3.93 -6.09 -15.95
N GLY A 101 -4.85 -6.05 -16.90
CA GLY A 101 -6.20 -6.60 -16.72
C GLY A 101 -7.05 -5.74 -15.80
N TYR A 102 -7.86 -6.36 -14.97
CA TYR A 102 -8.77 -5.66 -14.06
C TYR A 102 -8.16 -5.54 -12.68
N CYS A 103 -7.74 -4.34 -12.32
CA CYS A 103 -7.11 -4.04 -11.04
C CYS A 103 -7.99 -3.06 -10.26
N VAL A 104 -8.20 -3.34 -8.98
CA VAL A 104 -9.04 -2.53 -8.10
C VAL A 104 -8.23 -2.07 -6.90
N LEU A 105 -8.21 -0.77 -6.66
CA LEU A 105 -7.70 -0.16 -5.43
C LEU A 105 -8.90 0.38 -4.66
N GLU A 106 -9.22 -0.23 -3.54
CA GLU A 106 -10.40 0.11 -2.74
C GLU A 106 -9.97 0.72 -1.41
N GLY A 107 -10.55 1.86 -1.07
CA GLY A 107 -10.33 2.50 0.23
C GLY A 107 -10.92 1.70 1.38
N ALA A 108 -10.63 2.13 2.60
CA ALA A 108 -11.19 1.54 3.81
C ALA A 108 -12.70 1.71 3.89
N ASP A 109 -13.37 0.81 4.59
CA ASP A 109 -14.82 0.91 4.82
C ASP A 109 -15.15 2.11 5.71
N HIS A 110 -14.29 2.38 6.70
CA HIS A 110 -14.41 3.51 7.61
C HIS A 110 -13.15 4.39 7.51
N PRO A 111 -13.02 5.16 6.41
CA PRO A 111 -11.82 5.95 6.16
C PRO A 111 -11.63 7.03 7.23
N ARG A 112 -10.37 7.35 7.51
CA ARG A 112 -9.99 8.40 8.44
C ARG A 112 -9.32 9.55 7.71
N ALA A 113 -9.55 10.77 8.18
CA ALA A 113 -9.14 11.97 7.51
C ALA A 113 -7.66 12.35 7.74
N SER A 114 -6.77 11.39 7.81
CA SER A 114 -5.35 11.69 8.03
C SER A 114 -4.48 10.83 7.14
N GLY A 115 -3.79 11.47 6.21
CA GLY A 115 -2.93 10.78 5.26
C GLY A 115 -1.60 10.30 5.81
N ASP A 116 -1.05 10.92 6.84
CA ASP A 116 0.29 10.60 7.32
C ASP A 116 0.31 9.88 8.67
N GLY A 117 -0.83 9.53 9.21
CA GLY A 117 -0.93 8.83 10.49
C GLY A 117 -0.49 9.63 11.71
N SER A 118 0.26 10.71 11.52
CA SER A 118 0.68 11.61 12.60
C SER A 118 -0.35 12.69 12.90
N LYS A 119 -1.19 12.99 11.93
CA LYS A 119 -2.26 13.96 12.10
C LYS A 119 -3.45 13.29 12.73
N ILE A 120 -3.53 13.41 14.01
CA ILE A 120 -4.74 13.09 14.74
C ILE A 120 -5.64 14.31 14.60
N LEU A 121 -6.84 14.09 14.05
CA LEU A 121 -7.82 15.14 14.05
C LEU A 121 -8.07 15.56 15.49
N ALA A 122 -7.94 16.85 15.74
CA ALA A 122 -8.10 17.38 17.09
C ALA A 122 -9.44 16.96 17.70
N ASN A 123 -9.40 16.62 18.96
CA ASN A 123 -10.63 16.36 19.71
C ASN A 123 -10.84 17.51 20.71
N PRO A 124 -11.95 18.23 20.65
CA PRO A 124 -13.09 17.99 19.76
C PRO A 124 -12.76 18.35 18.31
N CYS A 125 -13.09 17.42 17.40
CA CYS A 125 -12.93 17.66 16.01
C CYS A 125 -14.07 18.60 15.53
N PRO A 126 -13.78 19.72 14.85
CA PRO A 126 -14.81 20.63 14.38
C PRO A 126 -15.57 20.10 13.17
N TYR A 127 -15.15 18.94 12.64
CA TYR A 127 -15.75 18.34 11.48
C TYR A 127 -16.63 17.15 11.86
N THR A 128 -17.69 16.94 11.10
CA THR A 128 -18.50 15.73 11.19
C THR A 128 -17.74 14.54 10.58
N ASP A 129 -18.19 13.31 10.85
CA ASP A 129 -17.61 12.12 10.23
C ASP A 129 -17.67 12.19 8.70
N GLU A 130 -18.73 12.78 8.16
CA GLU A 130 -18.86 13.00 6.71
C GLU A 130 -17.81 13.97 6.20
N ASP A 131 -17.55 15.06 6.91
CA ASP A 131 -16.51 16.02 6.54
C ASP A 131 -15.12 15.38 6.62
N LEU A 132 -14.88 14.53 7.60
CA LEU A 132 -13.61 13.82 7.74
C LEU A 132 -13.34 12.88 6.57
N CYS A 133 -14.38 12.24 6.05
CA CYS A 133 -14.26 11.38 4.88
C CYS A 133 -13.81 12.11 3.61
N LYS A 134 -14.09 13.43 3.51
CA LYS A 134 -13.62 14.23 2.37
C LYS A 134 -12.11 14.44 2.33
N TYR A 135 -11.45 14.27 3.47
CA TYR A 135 -10.00 14.45 3.61
C TYR A 135 -9.27 13.12 3.81
N ALA A 136 -9.97 12.01 3.72
CA ALA A 136 -9.36 10.69 3.77
C ALA A 136 -8.63 10.37 2.45
N TYR A 137 -7.51 9.71 2.56
CA TYR A 137 -6.69 9.32 1.42
C TYR A 137 -6.79 7.82 1.17
#